data_27d590d6f27f4a7282b9af476d32bd87
#
_entry.id   27d590d6f27f4a7282b9af476d32bd87
#
_cell.length_a   1.000
_cell.length_b   1.000
_cell.length_c   1.000
_cell.angle_alpha   90.00
_cell.angle_beta   90.00
_cell.angle_gamma   90.00
#
_symmetry.space_group_name_H-M   'P 1'
#
loop_
_entity.id
_entity.type
_entity.pdbx_description
1 polymer ?
#
loop_
_entity_poly.entity_id
_entity_poly.type
_entity_poly.pdbx_seq_one_letter_code
_entity_poly.pdbx_strand_id
1 'polypeptide(L)'
;MATLTSSASRVAHLAAVAALVVTLGACTPRPNGPESTADEFFAALAVGDTSAAAQLSDRPEAARAALNEAWAGLQATGLDAQILSTKYAGDTGSITYRYTWHLPKNRIWSYDGQLNMAREEGQWEVRWSATGVHPRLGENQTLALRADEPRRASVNEHGGTDVLVPGYRYQVALDAQAAGAELMATARTVAGLLHRFDDTLDPQRLAEQASSTRGSLSLITLRQADYDAVVGHLNALPGVVITPQPEIVPTDDDFAPALMNQVKNAVSDELDGEPGWRVVTVNQNGVDVDVVNEVPGQPAPSVTISLDRSVQDAAQHAVDVTGKQAMIVVIKPSTGEILAVAQNASADREGPIATMGLYPPGSTFKIVTAGAAIERDMATPNTLLECPGQMDIGHRTVPNYGGFDLGTVPMSRAFASSCNTTFAELASRMPPRGLTQAAAQYGIGPDYNIEGIDTISGSVPPTVNLTERTEDGFGQGKVLVSPFGMALAAATVAAGHTPVPRLIEGRETEITGEREPVAADVVNSLRPMMRLVVTNGTAKDLDGAGDVRGKTGEAEFAGGSHSWFTGYRGDMAFSALIVGGGSSEYAVRMLKGMLDELPPGYLA
;
A
#
# COMPACT_ATOMS: atom_id res chain seq x y z
N MET A 1 -28.06 -2.49 52.93
CA MET A 1 -29.47 -2.22 53.28
C MET A 1 -30.21 -2.10 52.00
N ALA A 2 -30.83 -3.16 51.63
CA ALA A 2 -32.29 -3.39 51.53
C ALA A 2 -32.85 -2.67 50.28
N THR A 3 -33.53 -3.28 49.35
CA THR A 3 -34.45 -4.42 49.36
C THR A 3 -34.77 -4.85 47.91
N LEU A 4 -34.81 -6.15 47.71
CA LEU A 4 -35.50 -6.85 46.63
C LEU A 4 -37.03 -6.68 46.78
N THR A 5 -37.76 -6.45 45.67
CA THR A 5 -39.13 -7.01 45.45
C THR A 5 -39.43 -6.89 43.95
N SER A 6 -39.51 -7.99 43.23
CA SER A 6 -40.71 -8.76 42.83
C SER A 6 -41.53 -8.09 41.71
N SER A 7 -41.52 -8.70 40.52
CA SER A 7 -42.69 -8.72 39.64
C SER A 7 -42.71 -10.00 38.82
N ALA A 8 -43.31 -11.00 39.42
CA ALA A 8 -44.00 -12.09 38.75
C ALA A 8 -45.41 -11.61 38.46
N SER A 9 -45.75 -11.22 37.24
CA SER A 9 -47.13 -11.18 36.73
C SER A 9 -47.19 -10.57 35.33
N ARG A 10 -46.91 -11.33 34.30
CA ARG A 10 -47.36 -11.10 32.92
C ARG A 10 -47.12 -12.33 32.03
N VAL A 11 -47.54 -13.51 32.50
CA VAL A 11 -47.61 -14.73 31.68
C VAL A 11 -48.97 -15.39 31.97
N ALA A 12 -50.05 -14.76 31.54
CA ALA A 12 -51.38 -15.36 31.63
C ALA A 12 -52.44 -14.72 30.71
N HIS A 13 -52.07 -14.15 29.54
CA HIS A 13 -53.07 -13.62 28.60
C HIS A 13 -52.81 -13.91 27.12
N LEU A 14 -52.03 -14.92 26.79
CA LEU A 14 -51.73 -15.32 25.39
C LEU A 14 -52.12 -16.75 25.03
N ALA A 15 -53.01 -17.36 25.80
CA ALA A 15 -53.49 -18.73 25.58
C ALA A 15 -54.98 -18.84 25.24
N ALA A 16 -55.67 -17.74 24.88
CA ALA A 16 -57.12 -17.77 24.63
C ALA A 16 -57.57 -17.23 23.26
N VAL A 17 -56.67 -17.02 22.29
CA VAL A 17 -57.04 -16.57 20.93
C VAL A 17 -56.65 -17.60 19.85
N ALA A 18 -56.06 -18.72 20.19
CA ALA A 18 -55.61 -19.75 19.22
C ALA A 18 -56.64 -20.89 18.99
N ALA A 19 -57.88 -20.76 19.40
CA ALA A 19 -58.87 -21.85 19.29
C ALA A 19 -60.18 -21.50 18.56
N LEU A 20 -60.19 -20.49 17.68
CA LEU A 20 -61.43 -20.19 16.92
C LEU A 20 -61.19 -19.77 15.46
N VAL A 21 -60.23 -20.38 14.76
CA VAL A 21 -60.05 -20.26 13.28
C VAL A 21 -59.76 -21.65 12.68
N VAL A 22 -60.50 -22.64 13.10
CA VAL A 22 -60.54 -23.94 12.39
C VAL A 22 -62.00 -24.35 12.27
N THR A 23 -62.74 -23.77 11.38
CA THR A 23 -63.89 -24.37 10.67
C THR A 23 -64.57 -23.32 9.77
N LEU A 24 -63.88 -22.88 8.73
CA LEU A 24 -64.49 -22.38 7.48
C LEU A 24 -63.60 -22.77 6.30
N GLY A 25 -63.21 -24.03 6.26
CA GLY A 25 -62.71 -24.70 5.08
C GLY A 25 -63.89 -25.16 4.23
N ALA A 26 -64.77 -24.22 3.87
CA ALA A 26 -65.83 -24.51 2.93
C ALA A 26 -65.35 -24.03 1.54
N CYS A 27 -65.06 -25.01 0.66
CA CYS A 27 -65.28 -24.95 -0.77
C CYS A 27 -65.20 -23.53 -1.38
N THR A 28 -64.00 -22.92 -1.49
CA THR A 28 -63.76 -22.03 -2.61
C THR A 28 -63.72 -22.91 -3.84
N PRO A 29 -64.58 -22.66 -4.86
CA PRO A 29 -64.42 -23.36 -6.12
C PRO A 29 -62.98 -23.15 -6.58
N ARG A 30 -62.23 -24.25 -6.89
CA ARG A 30 -60.96 -24.09 -7.59
C ARG A 30 -61.21 -23.17 -8.75
N PRO A 31 -60.43 -22.09 -8.92
CA PRO A 31 -60.58 -21.25 -10.10
C PRO A 31 -60.54 -22.12 -11.34
N ASN A 32 -61.51 -22.00 -12.24
CA ASN A 32 -61.48 -22.71 -13.53
C ASN A 32 -60.37 -22.19 -14.47
N GLY A 33 -59.54 -21.31 -13.99
CA GLY A 33 -58.45 -20.64 -14.69
C GLY A 33 -57.11 -21.32 -14.52
N PRO A 34 -56.06 -20.81 -15.25
CA PRO A 34 -54.72 -21.36 -15.24
C PRO A 34 -53.91 -21.05 -13.98
N GLU A 35 -54.45 -20.24 -13.03
CA GLU A 35 -53.73 -19.73 -11.86
C GLU A 35 -53.15 -20.84 -11.00
N SER A 36 -53.92 -21.90 -10.71
CA SER A 36 -53.50 -22.98 -9.84
C SER A 36 -52.26 -23.72 -10.39
N THR A 37 -52.27 -24.00 -11.68
CA THR A 37 -51.12 -24.66 -12.35
C THR A 37 -49.90 -23.75 -12.42
N ALA A 38 -50.11 -22.44 -12.65
CA ALA A 38 -49.02 -21.47 -12.65
C ALA A 38 -48.42 -21.29 -11.24
N ASP A 39 -49.24 -21.24 -10.18
CA ASP A 39 -48.79 -21.19 -8.80
C ASP A 39 -47.94 -22.42 -8.43
N GLU A 40 -48.40 -23.62 -8.84
CA GLU A 40 -47.63 -24.87 -8.63
C GLU A 40 -46.31 -24.85 -9.42
N PHE A 41 -46.32 -24.36 -10.67
CA PHE A 41 -45.10 -24.22 -11.48
C PHE A 41 -44.09 -23.26 -10.85
N PHE A 42 -44.53 -22.09 -10.42
CA PHE A 42 -43.65 -21.10 -9.79
C PHE A 42 -43.19 -21.54 -8.40
N ALA A 43 -44.04 -22.22 -7.61
CA ALA A 43 -43.65 -22.76 -6.31
C ALA A 43 -42.54 -23.82 -6.44
N ALA A 44 -42.65 -24.70 -7.45
CA ALA A 44 -41.59 -25.68 -7.75
C ALA A 44 -40.28 -25.00 -8.17
N LEU A 45 -40.36 -23.96 -9.03
CA LEU A 45 -39.17 -23.18 -9.42
C LEU A 45 -38.54 -22.46 -8.25
N ALA A 46 -39.31 -21.86 -7.35
CA ALA A 46 -38.80 -21.10 -6.21
C ALA A 46 -37.95 -21.98 -5.27
N VAL A 47 -38.24 -23.26 -5.17
CA VAL A 47 -37.44 -24.23 -4.40
C VAL A 47 -36.35 -24.94 -5.23
N GLY A 48 -36.19 -24.58 -6.50
CA GLY A 48 -35.21 -25.17 -7.41
C GLY A 48 -35.59 -26.55 -7.95
N ASP A 49 -36.85 -27.00 -7.76
CA ASP A 49 -37.34 -28.27 -8.32
C ASP A 49 -37.78 -28.07 -9.79
N THR A 50 -36.79 -27.96 -10.67
CA THR A 50 -37.00 -27.80 -12.11
C THR A 50 -37.73 -28.99 -12.73
N SER A 51 -37.61 -30.17 -12.12
CA SER A 51 -38.28 -31.39 -12.61
C SER A 51 -39.78 -31.33 -12.32
N ALA A 52 -40.18 -30.95 -11.11
CA ALA A 52 -41.59 -30.78 -10.76
C ALA A 52 -42.24 -29.65 -11.60
N ALA A 53 -41.55 -28.51 -11.77
CA ALA A 53 -42.03 -27.42 -12.62
C ALA A 53 -42.23 -27.90 -14.08
N ALA A 54 -41.26 -28.59 -14.65
CA ALA A 54 -41.29 -29.08 -16.02
C ALA A 54 -42.46 -30.06 -16.28
N GLN A 55 -42.84 -30.88 -15.33
CA GLN A 55 -43.98 -31.82 -15.45
C GLN A 55 -45.34 -31.10 -15.65
N LEU A 56 -45.41 -29.83 -15.35
CA LEU A 56 -46.61 -29.01 -15.54
C LEU A 56 -46.67 -28.35 -16.94
N SER A 57 -45.81 -28.79 -17.86
CA SER A 57 -45.73 -28.24 -19.22
C SER A 57 -46.01 -29.29 -20.30
N ASP A 58 -46.42 -28.81 -21.49
CA ASP A 58 -46.63 -29.61 -22.69
C ASP A 58 -45.35 -30.26 -23.26
N ARG A 59 -44.15 -29.80 -22.84
CA ARG A 59 -42.83 -30.30 -23.26
C ARG A 59 -41.88 -30.49 -22.06
N PRO A 60 -42.15 -31.46 -21.19
CA PRO A 60 -41.41 -31.59 -19.90
C PRO A 60 -39.90 -31.72 -20.04
N GLU A 61 -39.40 -32.47 -21.01
CA GLU A 61 -37.96 -32.70 -21.19
C GLU A 61 -37.25 -31.40 -21.63
N ALA A 62 -37.86 -30.65 -22.58
CA ALA A 62 -37.32 -29.39 -23.06
C ALA A 62 -37.37 -28.31 -21.96
N ALA A 63 -38.46 -28.25 -21.21
CA ALA A 63 -38.61 -27.35 -20.07
C ALA A 63 -37.56 -27.62 -18.99
N ARG A 64 -37.40 -28.89 -18.59
CA ARG A 64 -36.43 -29.29 -17.58
C ARG A 64 -34.99 -28.93 -17.98
N ALA A 65 -34.62 -29.21 -19.25
CA ALA A 65 -33.28 -28.89 -19.74
C ALA A 65 -33.00 -27.38 -19.68
N ALA A 66 -33.90 -26.54 -20.22
CA ALA A 66 -33.73 -25.09 -20.26
C ALA A 66 -33.76 -24.46 -18.85
N LEU A 67 -34.59 -24.94 -17.93
CA LEU A 67 -34.64 -24.49 -16.56
C LEU A 67 -33.36 -24.83 -15.81
N ASN A 68 -32.84 -26.07 -15.95
CA ASN A 68 -31.56 -26.46 -15.36
C ASN A 68 -30.38 -25.62 -15.89
N GLU A 69 -30.34 -25.41 -17.20
CA GLU A 69 -29.30 -24.58 -17.83
C GLU A 69 -29.37 -23.13 -17.34
N ALA A 70 -30.56 -22.56 -17.18
CA ALA A 70 -30.74 -21.21 -16.67
C ALA A 70 -30.24 -21.09 -15.21
N TRP A 71 -30.62 -22.04 -14.34
CA TRP A 71 -30.12 -22.09 -12.96
C TRP A 71 -28.60 -22.21 -12.88
N ALA A 72 -28.04 -23.12 -13.66
CA ALA A 72 -26.60 -23.37 -13.70
C ALA A 72 -25.82 -22.18 -14.30
N GLY A 73 -26.28 -21.64 -15.42
CA GLY A 73 -25.63 -20.53 -16.09
C GLY A 73 -25.68 -19.21 -15.32
N LEU A 74 -26.77 -18.98 -14.60
CA LEU A 74 -26.91 -17.86 -13.65
C LEU A 74 -26.16 -18.10 -12.34
N GLN A 75 -25.75 -19.34 -12.04
CA GLN A 75 -25.21 -19.74 -10.74
C GLN A 75 -26.19 -19.36 -9.61
N ALA A 76 -27.50 -19.44 -9.87
CA ALA A 76 -28.53 -18.93 -9.01
C ALA A 76 -28.54 -19.62 -7.65
N THR A 77 -28.73 -18.87 -6.58
CA THR A 77 -28.87 -19.35 -5.20
C THR A 77 -30.34 -19.38 -4.75
N GLY A 78 -31.23 -18.74 -5.51
CA GLY A 78 -32.67 -18.70 -5.25
C GLY A 78 -33.42 -18.00 -6.35
N LEU A 79 -34.74 -18.17 -6.37
CA LEU A 79 -35.67 -17.49 -7.27
C LEU A 79 -36.98 -17.21 -6.51
N ASP A 80 -37.39 -15.94 -6.51
CA ASP A 80 -38.77 -15.58 -6.16
C ASP A 80 -39.58 -15.41 -7.44
N ALA A 81 -40.77 -16.01 -7.49
CA ALA A 81 -41.68 -15.90 -8.61
C ALA A 81 -43.04 -15.37 -8.13
N GLN A 82 -43.55 -14.34 -8.78
CA GLN A 82 -44.81 -13.71 -8.44
C GLN A 82 -45.71 -13.58 -9.65
N ILE A 83 -46.97 -14.00 -9.58
CA ILE A 83 -47.99 -13.73 -10.58
C ILE A 83 -48.40 -12.26 -10.45
N LEU A 84 -48.34 -11.53 -11.54
CA LEU A 84 -48.77 -10.13 -11.66
C LEU A 84 -50.17 -10.01 -12.21
N SER A 85 -50.53 -10.82 -13.22
CA SER A 85 -51.88 -10.86 -13.81
C SER A 85 -52.11 -12.14 -14.59
N THR A 86 -53.38 -12.55 -14.62
CA THR A 86 -53.84 -13.70 -15.40
C THR A 86 -54.88 -13.23 -16.42
N LYS A 87 -54.78 -13.74 -17.64
CA LYS A 87 -55.78 -13.57 -18.71
C LYS A 87 -56.03 -14.90 -19.37
N TYR A 88 -57.30 -15.29 -19.57
CA TYR A 88 -57.63 -16.51 -20.29
C TYR A 88 -58.99 -16.38 -21.01
N ALA A 89 -59.12 -17.12 -22.09
CA ALA A 89 -60.37 -17.22 -22.85
C ALA A 89 -60.47 -18.62 -23.49
N GLY A 90 -61.50 -19.37 -23.11
CA GLY A 90 -61.65 -20.76 -23.54
C GLY A 90 -60.52 -21.63 -22.99
N ASP A 91 -59.78 -22.30 -23.91
CA ASP A 91 -58.71 -23.24 -23.57
C ASP A 91 -57.31 -22.62 -23.71
N THR A 92 -57.19 -21.30 -23.81
CA THR A 92 -55.92 -20.59 -23.86
C THR A 92 -55.83 -19.49 -22.81
N GLY A 93 -54.62 -19.30 -22.24
CA GLY A 93 -54.38 -18.30 -21.24
C GLY A 93 -52.95 -17.77 -21.26
N SER A 94 -52.74 -16.69 -20.53
CA SER A 94 -51.40 -16.14 -20.29
C SER A 94 -51.29 -15.62 -18.87
N ILE A 95 -50.14 -15.87 -18.26
CA ILE A 95 -49.77 -15.40 -16.94
C ILE A 95 -48.62 -14.41 -17.10
N THR A 96 -48.83 -13.18 -16.66
CA THR A 96 -47.71 -12.23 -16.51
C THR A 96 -47.12 -12.44 -15.13
N TYR A 97 -45.82 -12.65 -15.07
CA TYR A 97 -45.10 -12.93 -13.84
C TYR A 97 -43.94 -11.97 -13.65
N ARG A 98 -43.43 -11.89 -12.43
CA ARG A 98 -42.15 -11.31 -12.08
C ARG A 98 -41.26 -12.40 -11.51
N TYR A 99 -40.05 -12.54 -12.09
CA TYR A 99 -38.96 -13.30 -11.48
C TYR A 99 -37.99 -12.36 -10.81
N THR A 100 -37.53 -12.78 -9.60
CA THR A 100 -36.44 -12.15 -8.88
C THR A 100 -35.41 -13.22 -8.56
N TRP A 101 -34.34 -13.24 -9.32
CA TRP A 101 -33.22 -14.15 -9.14
C TRP A 101 -32.27 -13.66 -8.06
N HIS A 102 -31.89 -14.56 -7.17
CA HIS A 102 -30.81 -14.37 -6.22
C HIS A 102 -29.54 -15.00 -6.78
N LEU A 103 -28.52 -14.18 -7.02
CA LEU A 103 -27.27 -14.58 -7.67
C LEU A 103 -26.11 -14.49 -6.66
N PRO A 104 -24.94 -15.11 -6.94
CA PRO A 104 -23.78 -15.05 -6.06
C PRO A 104 -23.37 -13.61 -5.71
N LYS A 105 -22.74 -13.43 -4.54
CA LYS A 105 -22.31 -12.12 -4.01
C LYS A 105 -23.48 -11.16 -3.76
N ASN A 106 -24.63 -11.68 -3.29
CA ASN A 106 -25.85 -10.92 -2.96
C ASN A 106 -26.41 -10.08 -4.13
N ARG A 107 -26.18 -10.48 -5.37
CA ARG A 107 -26.73 -9.84 -6.55
C ARG A 107 -28.20 -10.22 -6.73
N ILE A 108 -29.03 -9.27 -7.08
CA ILE A 108 -30.46 -9.46 -7.31
C ILE A 108 -30.80 -8.98 -8.72
N TRP A 109 -31.51 -9.82 -9.46
CA TRP A 109 -31.97 -9.49 -10.81
C TRP A 109 -33.45 -9.79 -10.96
N SER A 110 -34.24 -8.76 -11.31
CA SER A 110 -35.70 -8.89 -11.47
C SER A 110 -36.12 -8.46 -12.88
N TYR A 111 -37.10 -9.18 -13.42
CA TYR A 111 -37.76 -8.82 -14.66
C TYR A 111 -39.14 -9.40 -14.72
N ASP A 112 -39.98 -8.82 -15.60
CA ASP A 112 -41.31 -9.31 -15.88
C ASP A 112 -41.29 -10.16 -17.15
N GLY A 113 -42.06 -11.25 -17.15
CA GLY A 113 -42.22 -12.16 -18.28
C GLY A 113 -43.65 -12.60 -18.47
N GLN A 114 -43.87 -13.40 -19.50
CA GLN A 114 -45.16 -13.97 -19.79
C GLN A 114 -45.04 -15.47 -20.02
N LEU A 115 -45.91 -16.23 -19.34
CA LEU A 115 -46.06 -17.67 -19.48
C LEU A 115 -47.37 -17.92 -20.24
N ASN A 116 -47.32 -18.66 -21.33
CA ASN A 116 -48.49 -19.07 -22.06
C ASN A 116 -49.05 -20.36 -21.49
N MET A 117 -50.38 -20.46 -21.39
CA MET A 117 -51.09 -21.61 -20.83
C MET A 117 -52.05 -22.19 -21.88
N ALA A 118 -52.19 -23.48 -21.88
CA ALA A 118 -53.21 -24.19 -22.66
C ALA A 118 -53.95 -25.16 -21.77
N ARG A 119 -55.18 -25.49 -22.15
CA ARG A 119 -56.04 -26.48 -21.46
C ARG A 119 -56.23 -27.68 -22.37
N GLU A 120 -55.65 -28.83 -21.96
CA GLU A 120 -55.78 -30.10 -22.66
C GLU A 120 -56.46 -31.11 -21.74
N GLU A 121 -57.43 -31.88 -22.24
CA GLU A 121 -58.21 -32.84 -21.50
C GLU A 121 -58.80 -32.33 -20.19
N GLY A 122 -59.10 -31.04 -20.12
CA GLY A 122 -59.65 -30.37 -18.96
C GLY A 122 -58.63 -29.93 -17.90
N GLN A 123 -57.37 -30.17 -18.10
CA GLN A 123 -56.25 -29.73 -17.25
C GLN A 123 -55.49 -28.57 -17.89
N TRP A 124 -55.13 -27.54 -17.09
CA TRP A 124 -54.27 -26.47 -17.53
C TRP A 124 -52.81 -26.91 -17.48
N GLU A 125 -52.02 -26.58 -18.50
CA GLU A 125 -50.59 -26.81 -18.53
C GLU A 125 -49.85 -25.60 -19.14
N VAL A 126 -48.57 -25.49 -18.85
CA VAL A 126 -47.68 -24.45 -19.40
C VAL A 126 -47.33 -24.82 -20.83
N ARG A 127 -47.64 -23.93 -21.75
CA ARG A 127 -47.22 -24.06 -23.16
C ARG A 127 -45.77 -23.60 -23.26
N TRP A 128 -44.85 -24.57 -23.16
CA TRP A 128 -43.43 -24.31 -22.98
C TRP A 128 -42.81 -23.60 -24.18
N SER A 129 -42.03 -22.52 -23.88
CA SER A 129 -41.10 -21.86 -24.78
C SER A 129 -39.93 -21.27 -23.98
N ALA A 130 -38.76 -21.04 -24.58
CA ALA A 130 -37.62 -20.42 -23.93
C ALA A 130 -37.97 -19.04 -23.35
N THR A 131 -38.92 -18.32 -23.94
CA THR A 131 -39.40 -17.04 -23.44
C THR A 131 -40.15 -17.14 -22.10
N GLY A 132 -40.52 -18.35 -21.67
CA GLY A 132 -41.02 -18.60 -20.32
C GLY A 132 -39.94 -18.51 -19.23
N VAL A 133 -38.66 -18.60 -19.62
CA VAL A 133 -37.51 -18.31 -18.72
C VAL A 133 -37.22 -16.81 -18.76
N HIS A 134 -37.00 -16.23 -19.95
CA HIS A 134 -36.75 -14.80 -20.09
C HIS A 134 -37.30 -14.30 -21.46
N PRO A 135 -37.98 -13.15 -21.54
CA PRO A 135 -38.63 -12.66 -22.75
C PRO A 135 -37.74 -12.54 -24.00
N ARG A 136 -36.41 -12.34 -23.77
CA ARG A 136 -35.42 -12.21 -24.85
C ARG A 136 -34.61 -13.50 -25.09
N LEU A 137 -34.98 -14.63 -24.48
CA LEU A 137 -34.28 -15.90 -24.67
C LEU A 137 -34.74 -16.61 -25.93
N GLY A 138 -33.83 -16.93 -26.83
CA GLY A 138 -34.09 -17.72 -28.03
C GLY A 138 -34.19 -19.22 -27.71
N GLU A 139 -34.83 -20.02 -28.61
CA GLU A 139 -35.09 -21.46 -28.42
C GLU A 139 -33.82 -22.30 -28.13
N ASN A 140 -32.66 -21.92 -28.65
CA ASN A 140 -31.39 -22.62 -28.50
C ASN A 140 -30.38 -21.78 -27.70
N GLN A 141 -30.85 -20.99 -26.78
CA GLN A 141 -30.01 -20.13 -25.91
C GLN A 141 -30.28 -20.45 -24.46
N THR A 142 -29.29 -20.16 -23.62
CA THR A 142 -29.42 -20.16 -22.17
C THR A 142 -28.98 -18.83 -21.59
N LEU A 143 -29.23 -18.61 -20.29
CA LEU A 143 -28.77 -17.46 -19.56
C LEU A 143 -27.42 -17.75 -18.91
N ALA A 144 -26.54 -16.76 -18.88
CA ALA A 144 -25.28 -16.86 -18.15
C ALA A 144 -24.94 -15.56 -17.41
N LEU A 145 -24.45 -15.72 -16.19
CA LEU A 145 -23.89 -14.64 -15.39
C LEU A 145 -22.43 -14.41 -15.82
N ARG A 146 -22.07 -13.15 -16.10
CA ARG A 146 -20.72 -12.72 -16.39
C ARG A 146 -20.27 -11.69 -15.37
N ALA A 147 -19.04 -11.81 -14.87
CA ALA A 147 -18.40 -10.74 -14.13
C ALA A 147 -17.97 -9.63 -15.10
N ASP A 148 -18.02 -8.39 -14.64
CA ASP A 148 -17.52 -7.21 -15.33
C ASP A 148 -16.53 -6.54 -14.38
N GLU A 149 -15.24 -6.81 -14.57
CA GLU A 149 -14.20 -6.26 -13.72
C GLU A 149 -13.89 -4.85 -14.21
N PRO A 150 -13.99 -3.83 -13.33
CA PRO A 150 -13.65 -2.46 -13.71
C PRO A 150 -12.14 -2.35 -13.93
N ARG A 151 -11.73 -1.33 -14.66
CA ARG A 151 -10.32 -0.99 -14.78
C ARG A 151 -9.77 -0.62 -13.42
N ARG A 152 -8.66 -1.23 -13.02
CA ARG A 152 -7.94 -0.88 -11.78
C ARG A 152 -7.49 0.57 -11.81
N ALA A 153 -7.47 1.23 -10.65
CA ALA A 153 -6.98 2.58 -10.52
C ALA A 153 -5.43 2.63 -10.53
N SER A 154 -4.89 3.84 -10.70
CA SER A 154 -3.45 4.12 -10.63
C SER A 154 -3.08 4.70 -9.27
N VAL A 155 -1.77 4.71 -8.95
CA VAL A 155 -1.18 5.53 -7.89
C VAL A 155 -0.45 6.70 -8.54
N ASN A 156 -0.73 7.91 -8.05
CA ASN A 156 -0.17 9.15 -8.53
C ASN A 156 0.79 9.75 -7.51
N GLU A 157 1.86 10.42 -7.97
CA GLU A 157 2.65 11.29 -7.09
C GLU A 157 1.92 12.62 -6.86
N HIS A 158 2.46 13.48 -6.00
CA HIS A 158 1.85 14.76 -5.57
C HIS A 158 1.41 15.68 -6.73
N GLY A 159 2.14 15.70 -7.85
CA GLY A 159 1.81 16.49 -9.05
C GLY A 159 0.73 15.85 -9.94
N GLY A 160 0.22 14.67 -9.59
CA GLY A 160 -0.82 13.96 -10.32
C GLY A 160 -0.32 13.06 -11.45
N THR A 161 0.99 12.86 -11.59
CA THR A 161 1.56 11.92 -12.57
C THR A 161 1.48 10.49 -12.03
N ASP A 162 1.05 9.56 -12.87
CA ASP A 162 1.02 8.13 -12.53
C ASP A 162 2.42 7.61 -12.20
N VAL A 163 2.58 6.95 -11.06
CA VAL A 163 3.81 6.26 -10.66
C VAL A 163 3.65 4.74 -10.62
N LEU A 164 2.44 4.27 -10.32
CA LEU A 164 2.05 2.87 -10.44
C LEU A 164 0.76 2.78 -11.25
N VAL A 165 0.73 1.88 -12.24
CA VAL A 165 -0.41 1.70 -13.16
C VAL A 165 -0.79 0.24 -13.31
N PRO A 166 -2.06 -0.06 -13.68
CA PRO A 166 -2.43 -1.39 -14.11
C PRO A 166 -1.62 -1.86 -15.31
N GLY A 167 -1.00 -3.00 -15.20
CA GLY A 167 -0.15 -3.59 -16.24
C GLY A 167 -0.12 -5.10 -16.14
N TYR A 168 0.93 -5.71 -16.70
CA TYR A 168 1.12 -7.15 -16.69
C TYR A 168 2.56 -7.52 -16.34
N ARG A 169 2.68 -8.61 -15.62
CA ARG A 169 3.90 -9.41 -15.54
C ARG A 169 3.70 -10.68 -16.35
N TYR A 170 4.75 -11.20 -16.94
CA TYR A 170 4.68 -12.37 -17.81
C TYR A 170 5.42 -13.53 -17.16
N GLN A 171 4.65 -14.50 -16.65
CA GLN A 171 5.24 -15.72 -16.11
C GLN A 171 5.64 -16.62 -17.27
N VAL A 172 6.93 -16.91 -17.37
CA VAL A 172 7.49 -17.88 -18.32
C VAL A 172 7.63 -19.22 -17.61
N ALA A 173 7.06 -20.26 -18.19
CA ALA A 173 7.10 -21.63 -17.67
C ALA A 173 7.48 -22.62 -18.76
N LEU A 174 7.97 -23.78 -18.36
CA LEU A 174 8.34 -24.89 -19.25
C LEU A 174 7.50 -26.13 -18.94
N ASP A 175 6.72 -26.58 -19.92
CA ASP A 175 5.93 -27.80 -19.90
C ASP A 175 6.68 -28.92 -20.58
N ALA A 176 7.14 -29.89 -19.78
CA ALA A 176 7.91 -31.03 -20.29
C ALA A 176 7.10 -31.97 -21.21
N GLN A 177 5.78 -32.10 -20.97
CA GLN A 177 4.90 -32.93 -21.80
C GLN A 177 4.69 -32.28 -23.17
N ALA A 178 4.46 -31.00 -23.21
CA ALA A 178 4.30 -30.24 -24.45
C ALA A 178 5.62 -30.10 -25.24
N ALA A 179 6.76 -30.01 -24.56
CA ALA A 179 8.09 -30.00 -25.18
C ALA A 179 8.50 -31.40 -25.77
N GLY A 180 8.02 -32.48 -25.15
CA GLY A 180 8.28 -33.86 -25.62
C GLY A 180 9.77 -34.16 -25.81
N ALA A 181 10.13 -34.64 -27.00
CA ALA A 181 11.52 -35.03 -27.33
C ALA A 181 12.47 -33.79 -27.40
N GLU A 182 11.94 -32.58 -27.54
CA GLU A 182 12.72 -31.35 -27.66
C GLU A 182 13.03 -30.66 -26.32
N LEU A 183 12.58 -31.24 -25.19
CA LEU A 183 12.70 -30.66 -23.88
C LEU A 183 14.11 -30.11 -23.56
N MET A 184 15.15 -30.90 -23.79
CA MET A 184 16.53 -30.50 -23.52
C MET A 184 16.99 -29.35 -24.46
N ALA A 185 16.58 -29.38 -25.73
CA ALA A 185 16.90 -28.34 -26.69
C ALA A 185 16.18 -27.00 -26.31
N THR A 186 14.89 -27.11 -25.96
CA THR A 186 14.10 -25.98 -25.44
C THR A 186 14.72 -25.42 -24.17
N ALA A 187 15.04 -26.25 -23.18
CA ALA A 187 15.65 -25.80 -21.92
C ALA A 187 16.96 -25.03 -22.15
N ARG A 188 17.81 -25.50 -23.09
CA ARG A 188 19.05 -24.82 -23.45
C ARG A 188 18.80 -23.47 -24.09
N THR A 189 17.84 -23.39 -25.01
CA THR A 189 17.52 -22.13 -25.70
C THR A 189 16.87 -21.13 -24.74
N VAL A 190 15.94 -21.57 -23.90
CA VAL A 190 15.28 -20.74 -22.88
C VAL A 190 16.31 -20.20 -21.89
N ALA A 191 17.18 -21.06 -21.32
CA ALA A 191 18.22 -20.60 -20.41
C ALA A 191 19.13 -19.55 -21.06
N GLY A 192 19.50 -19.73 -22.35
CA GLY A 192 20.30 -18.75 -23.08
C GLY A 192 19.57 -17.41 -23.31
N LEU A 193 18.28 -17.43 -23.66
CA LEU A 193 17.47 -16.22 -23.85
C LEU A 193 17.24 -15.45 -22.55
N LEU A 194 17.06 -16.18 -21.44
CA LEU A 194 16.74 -15.61 -20.13
C LEU A 194 17.99 -15.32 -19.27
N HIS A 195 19.18 -15.75 -19.69
CA HIS A 195 20.44 -15.58 -18.93
C HIS A 195 20.73 -14.16 -18.46
N ARG A 196 20.37 -13.17 -19.26
CA ARG A 196 20.55 -11.75 -18.91
C ARG A 196 19.64 -11.28 -17.77
N PHE A 197 18.57 -12.02 -17.48
CA PHE A 197 17.60 -11.72 -16.40
C PHE A 197 17.82 -12.61 -15.18
N ASP A 198 18.30 -13.86 -15.41
CA ASP A 198 18.66 -14.81 -14.36
C ASP A 198 19.80 -15.71 -14.88
N ASP A 199 21.00 -15.47 -14.41
CA ASP A 199 22.22 -16.20 -14.76
C ASP A 199 22.34 -17.57 -14.06
N THR A 200 21.41 -17.86 -13.13
CA THR A 200 21.37 -19.14 -12.40
C THR A 200 20.63 -20.25 -13.15
N LEU A 201 19.98 -19.94 -14.28
CA LEU A 201 19.21 -20.88 -15.08
C LEU A 201 20.15 -21.88 -15.81
N ASP A 202 20.25 -23.10 -15.25
CA ASP A 202 21.03 -24.18 -15.83
C ASP A 202 20.15 -25.10 -16.70
N PRO A 203 20.48 -25.31 -17.99
CA PRO A 203 19.66 -26.10 -18.92
C PRO A 203 19.36 -27.54 -18.47
N GLN A 204 20.33 -28.22 -17.87
CA GLN A 204 20.15 -29.61 -17.43
C GLN A 204 19.20 -29.67 -16.24
N ARG A 205 19.41 -28.79 -15.27
CA ARG A 205 18.52 -28.64 -14.09
C ARG A 205 17.09 -28.30 -14.50
N LEU A 206 16.91 -27.39 -15.43
CA LEU A 206 15.59 -27.03 -15.96
C LEU A 206 14.87 -28.22 -16.59
N ALA A 207 15.54 -28.98 -17.44
CA ALA A 207 14.93 -30.17 -18.07
C ALA A 207 14.57 -31.26 -17.05
N GLU A 208 15.44 -31.50 -16.06
CA GLU A 208 15.20 -32.48 -14.99
C GLU A 208 14.02 -32.05 -14.10
N GLN A 209 13.99 -30.81 -13.67
CA GLN A 209 12.92 -30.23 -12.84
C GLN A 209 11.58 -30.22 -13.59
N ALA A 210 11.57 -29.80 -14.86
CA ALA A 210 10.36 -29.80 -15.68
C ALA A 210 9.81 -31.22 -15.85
N SER A 211 10.69 -32.22 -16.08
CA SER A 211 10.29 -33.64 -16.20
C SER A 211 9.67 -34.21 -14.93
N SER A 212 10.09 -33.73 -13.76
CA SER A 212 9.58 -34.16 -12.45
C SER A 212 8.38 -33.36 -11.95
N THR A 213 8.08 -32.22 -12.57
CA THR A 213 6.97 -31.34 -12.20
C THR A 213 5.68 -31.79 -12.88
N ARG A 214 4.58 -31.85 -12.12
CA ARG A 214 3.24 -32.04 -12.71
C ARG A 214 2.75 -30.71 -13.29
N GLY A 215 2.58 -30.67 -14.63
CA GLY A 215 2.25 -29.44 -15.37
C GLY A 215 3.51 -28.63 -15.73
N SER A 216 3.39 -27.33 -15.79
CA SER A 216 4.48 -26.45 -16.24
C SER A 216 5.36 -26.00 -15.07
N LEU A 217 6.68 -26.09 -15.22
CA LEU A 217 7.67 -25.55 -14.29
C LEU A 217 7.79 -24.03 -14.48
N SER A 218 7.48 -23.24 -13.47
CA SER A 218 7.72 -21.78 -13.50
C SER A 218 9.23 -21.50 -13.50
N LEU A 219 9.69 -20.66 -14.42
CA LEU A 219 11.11 -20.30 -14.60
C LEU A 219 11.39 -18.89 -14.06
N ILE A 220 10.72 -17.91 -14.61
CA ILE A 220 10.91 -16.48 -14.29
C ILE A 220 9.63 -15.69 -14.56
N THR A 221 9.49 -14.55 -13.89
CA THR A 221 8.45 -13.56 -14.19
C THR A 221 9.10 -12.31 -14.78
N LEU A 222 8.76 -11.96 -16.01
CA LEU A 222 9.33 -10.84 -16.76
C LEU A 222 8.47 -9.58 -16.65
N ARG A 223 9.09 -8.41 -16.64
CA ARG A 223 8.45 -7.12 -16.87
C ARG A 223 8.05 -6.99 -18.35
N GLN A 224 7.14 -6.08 -18.66
CA GLN A 224 6.68 -5.85 -20.04
C GLN A 224 7.85 -5.64 -21.02
N ALA A 225 8.77 -4.74 -20.70
CA ALA A 225 9.91 -4.43 -21.58
C ALA A 225 10.84 -5.64 -21.79
N ASP A 226 11.07 -6.43 -20.74
CA ASP A 226 11.90 -7.64 -20.80
C ASP A 226 11.21 -8.74 -21.62
N TYR A 227 9.90 -8.89 -21.45
CA TYR A 227 9.07 -9.81 -22.22
C TYR A 227 9.07 -9.44 -23.71
N ASP A 228 8.83 -8.17 -24.05
CA ASP A 228 8.81 -7.69 -25.43
C ASP A 228 10.14 -7.98 -26.17
N ALA A 229 11.24 -7.93 -25.44
CA ALA A 229 12.57 -8.21 -26.00
C ALA A 229 12.81 -9.68 -26.35
N VAL A 230 12.07 -10.63 -25.78
CA VAL A 230 12.31 -12.10 -25.93
C VAL A 230 11.09 -12.88 -26.44
N VAL A 231 9.89 -12.31 -26.42
CA VAL A 231 8.62 -13.00 -26.71
C VAL A 231 8.61 -13.69 -28.07
N GLY A 232 9.15 -13.05 -29.12
CA GLY A 232 9.18 -13.63 -30.46
C GLY A 232 9.99 -14.94 -30.55
N HIS A 233 11.03 -15.07 -29.72
CA HIS A 233 11.86 -16.27 -29.65
C HIS A 233 11.24 -17.31 -28.71
N LEU A 234 10.69 -16.88 -27.57
CA LEU A 234 10.08 -17.78 -26.58
C LEU A 234 8.82 -18.47 -27.12
N ASN A 235 7.96 -17.76 -27.84
CA ASN A 235 6.73 -18.31 -28.44
C ASN A 235 7.00 -19.36 -29.54
N ALA A 236 8.18 -19.37 -30.11
CA ALA A 236 8.57 -20.34 -31.13
C ALA A 236 9.05 -21.68 -30.54
N LEU A 237 9.24 -21.77 -29.22
CA LEU A 237 9.83 -22.93 -28.56
C LEU A 237 8.73 -23.90 -28.07
N PRO A 238 8.83 -25.18 -28.39
CA PRO A 238 7.86 -26.16 -27.91
C PRO A 238 7.93 -26.31 -26.40
N GLY A 239 6.75 -26.34 -25.77
CA GLY A 239 6.62 -26.50 -24.30
C GLY A 239 6.87 -25.21 -23.51
N VAL A 240 7.20 -24.07 -24.12
CA VAL A 240 7.20 -22.79 -23.42
C VAL A 240 5.77 -22.28 -23.28
N VAL A 241 5.40 -21.98 -22.05
CA VAL A 241 4.08 -21.42 -21.68
C VAL A 241 4.30 -20.05 -21.10
N ILE A 242 3.62 -19.04 -21.65
CA ILE A 242 3.69 -17.67 -21.16
C ILE A 242 2.30 -17.26 -20.69
N THR A 243 2.19 -16.89 -19.42
CA THR A 243 0.93 -16.47 -18.82
C THR A 243 1.03 -15.03 -18.37
N PRO A 244 0.24 -14.11 -18.98
CA PRO A 244 0.14 -12.75 -18.48
C PRO A 244 -0.58 -12.74 -17.12
N GLN A 245 0.01 -12.07 -16.15
CA GLN A 245 -0.52 -11.89 -14.80
C GLN A 245 -0.82 -10.41 -14.61
N PRO A 246 -2.11 -10.01 -14.44
CA PRO A 246 -2.44 -8.63 -14.14
C PRO A 246 -1.79 -8.20 -12.82
N GLU A 247 -1.11 -7.06 -12.85
CA GLU A 247 -0.40 -6.52 -11.70
C GLU A 247 -0.39 -4.99 -11.76
N ILE A 248 -0.21 -4.33 -10.63
CA ILE A 248 0.14 -2.92 -10.58
C ILE A 248 1.66 -2.83 -10.77
N VAL A 249 2.08 -2.10 -11.78
CA VAL A 249 3.50 -1.98 -12.19
C VAL A 249 3.97 -0.54 -12.15
N PRO A 250 5.23 -0.26 -11.82
CA PRO A 250 5.77 1.10 -11.87
C PRO A 250 5.80 1.61 -13.33
N THR A 251 5.59 2.91 -13.50
CA THR A 251 5.77 3.61 -14.78
C THR A 251 7.24 3.88 -15.05
N ASP A 252 8.04 3.96 -13.98
CA ASP A 252 9.48 4.17 -13.99
C ASP A 252 10.09 3.27 -12.90
N ASP A 253 10.92 2.32 -13.31
CA ASP A 253 11.52 1.33 -12.40
C ASP A 253 12.57 1.97 -11.46
N ASP A 254 13.08 3.15 -11.78
CA ASP A 254 14.10 3.86 -11.00
C ASP A 254 13.47 4.87 -10.01
N PHE A 255 12.15 5.13 -10.11
CA PHE A 255 11.45 6.02 -9.20
C PHE A 255 11.18 5.36 -7.84
N ALA A 256 12.03 5.63 -6.85
CA ALA A 256 11.93 5.13 -5.47
C ALA A 256 11.59 3.61 -5.36
N PRO A 257 12.35 2.70 -6.00
CA PRO A 257 11.94 1.30 -6.21
C PRO A 257 11.64 0.55 -4.92
N ALA A 258 12.41 0.75 -3.87
CA ALA A 258 12.19 0.11 -2.57
C ALA A 258 10.85 0.58 -1.93
N LEU A 259 10.52 1.87 -2.08
CA LEU A 259 9.29 2.46 -1.55
C LEU A 259 8.07 2.08 -2.40
N MET A 260 8.18 2.08 -3.73
CA MET A 260 7.05 1.74 -4.62
C MET A 260 6.52 0.32 -4.38
N ASN A 261 7.38 -0.62 -3.99
CA ASN A 261 6.93 -1.96 -3.61
C ASN A 261 6.10 -1.95 -2.31
N GLN A 262 6.46 -1.13 -1.33
CA GLN A 262 5.69 -1.00 -0.08
C GLN A 262 4.34 -0.31 -0.34
N VAL A 263 4.33 0.78 -1.10
CA VAL A 263 3.11 1.48 -1.51
C VAL A 263 2.17 0.52 -2.25
N LYS A 264 2.67 -0.20 -3.26
CA LYS A 264 1.88 -1.18 -4.00
C LYS A 264 1.19 -2.19 -3.08
N ASN A 265 1.94 -2.75 -2.13
CA ASN A 265 1.39 -3.74 -1.20
C ASN A 265 0.33 -3.14 -0.27
N ALA A 266 0.49 -1.89 0.15
CA ALA A 266 -0.45 -1.21 1.03
C ALA A 266 -1.80 -0.91 0.35
N VAL A 267 -1.79 -0.54 -0.95
CA VAL A 267 -3.00 -0.04 -1.63
C VAL A 267 -3.59 -1.01 -2.65
N SER A 268 -3.01 -2.19 -2.86
CA SER A 268 -3.37 -3.10 -3.96
C SER A 268 -4.86 -3.44 -4.01
N ASP A 269 -5.46 -3.72 -2.85
CA ASP A 269 -6.87 -4.12 -2.76
C ASP A 269 -7.83 -2.95 -3.03
N GLU A 270 -7.41 -1.73 -2.78
CA GLU A 270 -8.22 -0.52 -2.99
C GLU A 270 -8.29 -0.10 -4.46
N LEU A 271 -7.29 -0.49 -5.25
CA LEU A 271 -7.21 -0.15 -6.66
C LEU A 271 -8.13 -0.99 -7.56
N ASP A 272 -8.72 -2.08 -7.05
CA ASP A 272 -9.52 -3.02 -7.83
C ASP A 272 -10.90 -2.49 -8.21
N GLY A 273 -11.45 -1.52 -7.48
CA GLY A 273 -12.80 -1.02 -7.68
C GLY A 273 -13.89 -2.04 -7.32
N GLU A 274 -15.14 -1.68 -7.55
CA GLU A 274 -16.29 -2.57 -7.31
C GLU A 274 -16.64 -3.33 -8.59
N PRO A 275 -16.57 -4.68 -8.60
CA PRO A 275 -16.90 -5.46 -9.78
C PRO A 275 -18.36 -5.31 -10.19
N GLY A 276 -18.59 -5.02 -11.46
CA GLY A 276 -19.87 -5.10 -12.10
C GLY A 276 -20.28 -6.54 -12.46
N TRP A 277 -21.45 -6.68 -13.07
CA TRP A 277 -21.93 -7.95 -13.57
C TRP A 277 -22.97 -7.75 -14.65
N ARG A 278 -23.09 -8.72 -15.54
CA ARG A 278 -24.10 -8.74 -16.57
C ARG A 278 -24.70 -10.13 -16.70
N VAL A 279 -25.96 -10.18 -17.10
CA VAL A 279 -26.61 -11.40 -17.54
C VAL A 279 -26.72 -11.36 -19.06
N VAL A 280 -26.27 -12.43 -19.69
CA VAL A 280 -26.27 -12.55 -21.15
C VAL A 280 -27.05 -13.78 -21.61
N THR A 281 -27.59 -13.74 -22.82
CA THR A 281 -28.03 -14.96 -23.49
C THR A 281 -26.84 -15.57 -24.22
N VAL A 282 -26.69 -16.88 -24.13
CA VAL A 282 -25.55 -17.64 -24.68
C VAL A 282 -26.09 -18.69 -25.65
N ASN A 283 -25.45 -18.84 -26.79
CA ASN A 283 -25.80 -19.89 -27.76
C ASN A 283 -25.15 -21.24 -27.39
N GLN A 284 -25.49 -22.30 -28.13
CA GLN A 284 -24.95 -23.66 -27.88
C GLN A 284 -23.43 -23.80 -27.97
N ASN A 285 -22.75 -22.84 -28.59
CA ASN A 285 -21.28 -22.81 -28.66
C ASN A 285 -20.63 -22.01 -27.52
N GLY A 286 -21.41 -21.55 -26.53
CA GLY A 286 -20.92 -20.76 -25.39
C GLY A 286 -20.64 -19.28 -25.71
N VAL A 287 -21.08 -18.80 -26.88
CA VAL A 287 -20.88 -17.40 -27.30
C VAL A 287 -22.02 -16.51 -26.79
N ASP A 288 -21.68 -15.40 -26.18
CA ASP A 288 -22.62 -14.38 -25.73
C ASP A 288 -23.33 -13.78 -26.96
N VAL A 289 -24.69 -13.73 -26.95
CA VAL A 289 -25.52 -13.23 -28.06
C VAL A 289 -26.10 -11.88 -27.74
N ASP A 290 -26.65 -11.71 -26.55
CA ASP A 290 -27.35 -10.50 -26.13
C ASP A 290 -27.13 -10.22 -24.64
N VAL A 291 -27.09 -8.94 -24.28
CA VAL A 291 -27.02 -8.51 -22.87
C VAL A 291 -28.42 -8.18 -22.39
N VAL A 292 -28.94 -8.96 -21.43
CA VAL A 292 -30.31 -8.80 -20.92
C VAL A 292 -30.38 -7.99 -19.64
N ASN A 293 -29.27 -7.93 -18.91
CA ASN A 293 -29.07 -7.05 -17.75
C ASN A 293 -27.60 -6.67 -17.62
N GLU A 294 -27.33 -5.44 -17.18
CA GLU A 294 -25.98 -4.96 -16.93
C GLU A 294 -25.97 -4.03 -15.72
N VAL A 295 -25.05 -4.32 -14.80
CA VAL A 295 -24.66 -3.45 -13.70
C VAL A 295 -23.18 -3.18 -13.88
N PRO A 296 -22.79 -2.00 -14.39
CA PRO A 296 -21.40 -1.70 -14.69
C PRO A 296 -20.56 -1.69 -13.42
N GLY A 297 -19.31 -2.13 -13.55
CA GLY A 297 -18.32 -2.02 -12.50
C GLY A 297 -18.01 -0.55 -12.19
N GLN A 298 -17.69 -0.26 -10.94
CA GLN A 298 -17.29 1.09 -10.52
C GLN A 298 -15.76 1.10 -10.33
N PRO A 299 -15.02 1.90 -11.13
CA PRO A 299 -13.59 2.05 -10.95
C PRO A 299 -13.29 2.65 -9.58
N ALA A 300 -12.21 2.19 -8.94
CA ALA A 300 -11.70 2.84 -7.74
C ALA A 300 -11.15 4.24 -8.09
N PRO A 301 -11.16 5.19 -7.14
CA PRO A 301 -10.41 6.44 -7.29
C PRO A 301 -8.90 6.14 -7.27
N SER A 302 -8.12 6.96 -7.97
CA SER A 302 -6.66 6.90 -7.87
C SER A 302 -6.20 7.24 -6.46
N VAL A 303 -5.14 6.58 -6.00
CA VAL A 303 -4.48 6.87 -4.73
C VAL A 303 -3.36 7.87 -5.01
N THR A 304 -3.27 8.95 -4.22
CA THR A 304 -2.19 9.94 -4.33
C THR A 304 -1.20 9.77 -3.19
N ILE A 305 0.09 9.73 -3.52
CA ILE A 305 1.18 9.76 -2.54
C ILE A 305 1.84 11.14 -2.51
N SER A 306 2.43 11.48 -1.38
CA SER A 306 3.04 12.79 -1.13
C SER A 306 4.42 13.00 -1.78
N LEU A 307 5.01 11.96 -2.39
CA LEU A 307 6.26 12.13 -3.11
C LEU A 307 6.10 13.21 -4.18
N ASP A 308 7.08 14.10 -4.26
CA ASP A 308 7.19 15.08 -5.32
C ASP A 308 8.23 14.62 -6.35
N ARG A 309 7.84 14.48 -7.60
CA ARG A 309 8.72 13.96 -8.65
C ARG A 309 10.00 14.76 -8.77
N SER A 310 9.92 16.09 -8.74
CA SER A 310 11.13 16.92 -8.89
C SER A 310 12.11 16.74 -7.73
N VAL A 311 11.59 16.58 -6.51
CA VAL A 311 12.42 16.37 -5.31
C VAL A 311 12.97 14.95 -5.29
N GLN A 312 12.15 13.96 -5.65
CA GLN A 312 12.57 12.54 -5.69
C GLN A 312 13.65 12.33 -6.75
N ASP A 313 13.47 12.84 -7.96
CA ASP A 313 14.45 12.70 -9.07
C ASP A 313 15.76 13.40 -8.70
N ALA A 314 15.71 14.63 -8.18
CA ALA A 314 16.90 15.35 -7.76
C ALA A 314 17.64 14.64 -6.59
N ALA A 315 16.90 14.06 -5.64
CA ALA A 315 17.48 13.29 -4.56
C ALA A 315 18.10 11.98 -5.06
N GLN A 316 17.44 11.29 -6.01
CA GLN A 316 17.94 10.05 -6.61
C GLN A 316 19.24 10.31 -7.39
N HIS A 317 19.26 11.31 -8.27
CA HIS A 317 20.49 11.69 -8.98
C HIS A 317 21.63 12.02 -8.01
N ALA A 318 21.32 12.71 -6.91
CA ALA A 318 22.34 13.06 -5.92
C ALA A 318 22.94 11.83 -5.19
N VAL A 319 22.13 10.81 -4.85
CA VAL A 319 22.64 9.60 -4.17
C VAL A 319 23.40 8.67 -5.13
N ASP A 320 23.10 8.71 -6.43
CA ASP A 320 23.73 7.85 -7.45
C ASP A 320 25.15 8.29 -7.84
N VAL A 321 25.60 9.46 -7.39
CA VAL A 321 26.98 9.93 -7.68
C VAL A 321 28.07 9.09 -7.00
N THR A 322 27.71 8.19 -6.07
CA THR A 322 28.66 7.37 -5.32
C THR A 322 28.31 5.88 -5.37
N GLY A 323 29.32 5.03 -5.42
CA GLY A 323 29.15 3.59 -5.30
C GLY A 323 29.00 3.07 -3.85
N LYS A 324 29.12 3.95 -2.84
CA LYS A 324 28.84 3.63 -1.43
C LYS A 324 27.33 3.73 -1.19
N GLN A 325 26.83 3.05 -0.16
CA GLN A 325 25.44 3.21 0.28
C GLN A 325 25.17 4.68 0.60
N ALA A 326 24.27 5.31 -0.14
CA ALA A 326 23.91 6.72 -0.01
C ALA A 326 22.39 6.89 0.00
N MET A 327 21.91 7.78 0.86
CA MET A 327 20.48 7.99 1.11
C MET A 327 20.19 9.46 1.35
N ILE A 328 19.02 9.91 0.86
CA ILE A 328 18.42 11.21 1.18
C ILE A 328 16.95 10.99 1.51
N VAL A 329 16.48 11.55 2.61
CA VAL A 329 15.06 11.64 2.96
C VAL A 329 14.67 13.11 3.06
N VAL A 330 13.52 13.47 2.45
CA VAL A 330 13.00 14.83 2.45
C VAL A 330 11.58 14.85 2.99
N ILE A 331 11.31 15.72 3.97
CA ILE A 331 10.01 15.91 4.63
C ILE A 331 9.63 17.37 4.52
N LYS A 332 8.36 17.68 4.26
CA LYS A 332 7.79 19.02 4.25
C LYS A 332 7.40 19.42 5.68
N PRO A 333 8.08 20.38 6.31
CA PRO A 333 7.85 20.73 7.71
C PRO A 333 6.42 21.19 8.03
N SER A 334 5.79 21.92 7.12
CA SER A 334 4.45 22.50 7.35
C SER A 334 3.33 21.46 7.40
N THR A 335 3.50 20.30 6.72
CA THR A 335 2.43 19.31 6.54
C THR A 335 2.80 17.91 7.00
N GLY A 336 4.10 17.59 7.16
CA GLY A 336 4.60 16.25 7.42
C GLY A 336 4.67 15.34 6.17
N GLU A 337 4.35 15.85 5.00
CA GLU A 337 4.46 15.10 3.75
C GLU A 337 5.89 14.65 3.49
N ILE A 338 6.07 13.36 3.20
CA ILE A 338 7.35 12.81 2.75
C ILE A 338 7.45 13.11 1.26
N LEU A 339 8.37 14.04 0.90
CA LEU A 339 8.53 14.50 -0.48
C LEU A 339 9.49 13.62 -1.30
N ALA A 340 10.47 13.00 -0.63
CA ALA A 340 11.40 12.07 -1.27
C ALA A 340 11.98 11.06 -0.28
N VAL A 341 12.19 9.85 -0.79
CA VAL A 341 12.96 8.78 -0.15
C VAL A 341 13.87 8.20 -1.22
N ALA A 342 15.07 8.71 -1.33
CA ALA A 342 16.06 8.26 -2.31
C ALA A 342 17.15 7.44 -1.66
N GLN A 343 17.50 6.33 -2.27
CA GLN A 343 18.66 5.53 -1.92
C GLN A 343 19.24 4.91 -3.20
N ASN A 344 20.55 4.76 -3.27
CA ASN A 344 21.19 4.22 -4.47
C ASN A 344 21.16 2.69 -4.49
N ALA A 345 21.50 2.09 -5.66
CA ALA A 345 21.51 0.65 -5.85
C ALA A 345 22.38 -0.13 -4.83
N SER A 346 23.39 0.49 -4.24
CA SER A 346 24.18 -0.12 -3.17
C SER A 346 23.43 -0.20 -1.85
N ALA A 347 22.57 0.78 -1.58
CA ALA A 347 21.69 0.81 -0.42
C ALA A 347 20.47 -0.10 -0.63
N ASP A 348 19.89 -0.17 -1.84
CA ASP A 348 18.73 -1.01 -2.15
C ASP A 348 18.97 -2.50 -1.86
N ARG A 349 20.20 -2.97 -2.01
CA ARG A 349 20.57 -4.35 -1.68
C ARG A 349 20.40 -4.72 -0.20
N GLU A 350 20.42 -3.73 0.68
CA GLU A 350 20.22 -3.91 2.13
C GLU A 350 18.76 -3.69 2.58
N GLY A 351 17.86 -3.41 1.63
CA GLY A 351 16.47 -3.09 1.89
C GLY A 351 16.21 -1.58 2.09
N PRO A 352 15.11 -1.18 2.74
CA PRO A 352 14.71 0.23 2.85
C PRO A 352 15.51 0.99 3.94
N ILE A 353 16.84 1.05 3.79
CA ILE A 353 17.72 1.61 4.83
C ILE A 353 17.63 3.13 4.96
N ALA A 354 17.10 3.85 3.98
CA ALA A 354 16.81 5.27 4.11
C ALA A 354 15.81 5.57 5.24
N THR A 355 14.87 4.64 5.48
CA THR A 355 13.81 4.80 6.48
C THR A 355 13.98 3.92 7.71
N MET A 356 14.63 2.76 7.58
CA MET A 356 14.77 1.77 8.65
C MET A 356 16.21 1.56 9.14
N GLY A 357 17.22 1.94 8.36
CA GLY A 357 18.61 1.72 8.70
C GLY A 357 19.04 2.58 9.90
N LEU A 358 19.66 1.97 10.90
CA LEU A 358 20.09 2.63 12.12
C LEU A 358 21.62 2.83 12.13
N TYR A 359 22.03 4.10 12.18
CA TYR A 359 23.43 4.51 12.15
C TYR A 359 23.75 5.53 13.26
N PRO A 360 24.96 5.57 13.79
CA PRO A 360 25.39 6.68 14.66
C PRO A 360 25.27 8.01 13.89
N PRO A 361 24.58 9.03 14.42
CA PRO A 361 24.40 10.31 13.74
C PRO A 361 25.63 11.22 13.78
N GLY A 362 26.57 10.92 14.65
CA GLY A 362 27.69 11.82 14.92
C GLY A 362 27.21 13.22 15.27
N SER A 363 27.95 14.22 14.84
CA SER A 363 27.69 15.62 15.19
C SER A 363 26.34 16.18 14.72
N THR A 364 25.56 15.50 13.88
CA THR A 364 24.20 15.95 13.57
C THR A 364 23.30 15.91 14.79
N PHE A 365 23.55 14.97 15.71
CA PHE A 365 22.81 14.85 16.96
C PHE A 365 23.00 16.04 17.92
N LYS A 366 24.00 16.88 17.68
CA LYS A 366 24.19 18.13 18.44
C LYS A 366 23.03 19.11 18.29
N ILE A 367 22.15 18.95 17.28
CA ILE A 367 20.87 19.66 17.20
C ILE A 367 20.03 19.36 18.45
N VAL A 368 19.90 18.06 18.78
CA VAL A 368 19.16 17.59 19.96
C VAL A 368 19.89 17.98 21.26
N THR A 369 21.20 17.79 21.33
CA THR A 369 21.99 18.11 22.54
C THR A 369 22.00 19.60 22.85
N ALA A 370 22.12 20.47 21.82
CA ALA A 370 22.03 21.91 22.01
C ALA A 370 20.63 22.33 22.47
N GLY A 371 19.58 21.77 21.85
CA GLY A 371 18.20 22.00 22.27
C GLY A 371 17.96 21.60 23.71
N ALA A 372 18.41 20.41 24.10
CA ALA A 372 18.34 19.91 25.49
C ALA A 372 19.07 20.81 26.51
N ALA A 373 20.21 21.36 26.10
CA ALA A 373 20.98 22.27 26.98
C ALA A 373 20.27 23.62 27.15
N ILE A 374 19.65 24.15 26.08
CA ILE A 374 18.89 25.40 26.12
C ILE A 374 17.63 25.21 26.97
N GLU A 375 16.84 24.17 26.70
CA GLU A 375 15.59 23.88 27.41
C GLU A 375 15.78 23.70 28.92
N ARG A 376 16.97 23.24 29.36
CA ARG A 376 17.33 23.04 30.76
C ARG A 376 18.08 24.21 31.38
N ASP A 377 18.08 25.38 30.74
CA ASP A 377 18.79 26.59 31.18
C ASP A 377 20.28 26.37 31.44
N MET A 378 20.90 25.34 30.85
CA MET A 378 22.32 25.05 31.03
C MET A 378 23.19 25.99 30.19
N ALA A 379 22.72 26.43 29.04
CA ALA A 379 23.39 27.37 28.16
C ALA A 379 22.40 28.07 27.21
N THR A 380 22.76 29.25 26.75
CA THR A 380 22.12 29.96 25.64
C THR A 380 23.09 29.99 24.45
N PRO A 381 22.66 30.39 23.24
CA PRO A 381 23.57 30.53 22.09
C PRO A 381 24.80 31.43 22.36
N ASN A 382 24.67 32.39 23.27
CA ASN A 382 25.70 33.36 23.61
C ASN A 382 26.52 32.95 24.85
N THR A 383 26.15 31.90 25.56
CA THR A 383 26.92 31.44 26.73
C THR A 383 28.33 31.03 26.29
N LEU A 384 29.31 31.61 26.95
CA LEU A 384 30.73 31.27 26.74
C LEU A 384 31.04 29.88 27.32
N LEU A 385 31.47 28.98 26.49
CA LEU A 385 31.81 27.61 26.80
C LEU A 385 33.22 27.29 26.32
N GLU A 386 33.89 26.40 26.98
CA GLU A 386 35.21 25.91 26.57
C GLU A 386 35.09 24.94 25.40
N CYS A 387 35.99 25.10 24.43
CA CYS A 387 36.17 24.21 23.27
C CYS A 387 37.69 23.89 23.10
N PRO A 388 38.33 23.26 24.09
CA PRO A 388 39.72 22.85 23.96
C PRO A 388 39.89 21.72 22.96
N GLY A 389 41.11 21.51 22.43
CA GLY A 389 41.40 20.47 21.45
C GLY A 389 41.08 19.05 21.92
N GLN A 390 41.16 18.82 23.23
CA GLN A 390 40.69 17.62 23.93
C GLN A 390 40.25 17.95 25.35
N MET A 391 39.37 17.12 25.93
CA MET A 391 38.86 17.28 27.30
C MET A 391 38.67 15.92 27.97
N ASP A 392 39.12 15.81 29.20
CA ASP A 392 38.87 14.61 30.01
C ASP A 392 37.55 14.75 30.76
N ILE A 393 36.62 13.83 30.53
CA ILE A 393 35.33 13.75 31.21
C ILE A 393 35.19 12.36 31.82
N GLY A 394 35.28 12.28 33.16
CA GLY A 394 35.36 11.01 33.86
C GLY A 394 36.63 10.23 33.48
N HIS A 395 36.47 9.07 32.86
CA HIS A 395 37.58 8.23 32.38
C HIS A 395 37.79 8.28 30.86
N ARG A 396 37.15 9.25 30.18
CA ARG A 396 37.16 9.40 28.70
C ARG A 396 37.83 10.70 28.30
N THR A 397 38.88 10.61 27.49
CA THR A 397 39.41 11.77 26.76
C THR A 397 38.60 11.95 25.45
N VAL A 398 37.92 13.07 25.32
CA VAL A 398 37.14 13.45 24.12
C VAL A 398 37.98 14.42 23.30
N PRO A 399 38.39 14.07 22.08
CA PRO A 399 39.05 15.00 21.16
C PRO A 399 38.06 15.75 20.27
N ASN A 400 38.43 16.94 19.83
CA ASN A 400 37.86 17.55 18.63
C ASN A 400 38.48 16.94 17.38
N TYR A 401 37.76 16.96 16.26
CA TYR A 401 38.27 16.50 14.97
C TYR A 401 39.59 17.22 14.62
N GLY A 402 40.63 16.44 14.29
CA GLY A 402 41.96 17.00 14.06
C GLY A 402 42.57 17.79 15.22
N GLY A 403 42.00 17.70 16.42
CA GLY A 403 42.51 18.33 17.63
C GLY A 403 42.39 19.87 17.66
N PHE A 404 41.46 20.46 16.85
CA PHE A 404 41.26 21.93 16.84
C PHE A 404 40.83 22.45 18.20
N ASP A 405 41.34 23.64 18.55
CA ASP A 405 41.09 24.34 19.81
C ASP A 405 40.58 25.77 19.50
N LEU A 406 39.43 26.13 20.08
CA LEU A 406 38.84 27.48 19.91
C LEU A 406 38.94 28.31 21.20
N GLY A 407 39.52 27.72 22.28
CA GLY A 407 39.47 28.32 23.61
C GLY A 407 38.02 28.48 24.10
N THR A 408 37.73 29.61 24.75
CA THR A 408 36.40 29.92 25.26
C THR A 408 35.62 30.73 24.21
N VAL A 409 34.53 30.14 23.70
CA VAL A 409 33.69 30.71 22.62
C VAL A 409 32.20 30.64 22.96
N PRO A 410 31.34 31.46 22.34
CA PRO A 410 29.89 31.28 22.44
C PRO A 410 29.46 29.88 21.99
N MET A 411 28.42 29.29 22.63
CA MET A 411 27.89 27.98 22.26
C MET A 411 27.52 27.91 20.77
N SER A 412 26.99 29.00 20.18
CA SER A 412 26.69 29.09 18.77
C SER A 412 27.94 28.88 17.88
N ARG A 413 29.09 29.38 18.31
CA ARG A 413 30.36 29.19 17.59
C ARG A 413 30.89 27.77 17.76
N ALA A 414 30.81 27.21 18.98
CA ALA A 414 31.18 25.82 19.22
C ALA A 414 30.31 24.86 18.40
N PHE A 415 29.00 25.13 18.27
CA PHE A 415 28.06 24.38 17.43
C PHE A 415 28.43 24.47 15.94
N ALA A 416 28.69 25.67 15.43
CA ALA A 416 29.04 25.91 14.04
C ALA A 416 30.35 25.23 13.63
N SER A 417 31.33 25.18 14.52
CA SER A 417 32.61 24.50 14.35
C SER A 417 32.57 23.02 14.72
N SER A 418 31.40 22.53 15.17
CA SER A 418 31.20 21.12 15.56
C SER A 418 32.05 20.64 16.72
N CYS A 419 32.30 21.49 17.73
CA CYS A 419 33.13 21.18 18.91
C CYS A 419 32.58 19.97 19.68
N ASN A 420 33.34 18.86 19.77
CA ASN A 420 32.94 17.67 20.51
C ASN A 420 33.06 17.90 22.01
N THR A 421 34.14 18.52 22.44
CA THR A 421 34.43 18.72 23.87
C THR A 421 33.36 19.52 24.58
N THR A 422 32.84 20.61 23.94
CA THR A 422 31.74 21.42 24.49
C THR A 422 30.44 20.61 24.64
N PHE A 423 30.04 19.83 23.61
CA PHE A 423 28.78 19.09 23.66
C PHE A 423 28.85 17.82 24.50
N ALA A 424 30.03 17.22 24.61
CA ALA A 424 30.32 16.14 25.56
C ALA A 424 30.18 16.62 27.02
N GLU A 425 30.70 17.80 27.33
CA GLU A 425 30.58 18.38 28.68
C GLU A 425 29.12 18.71 29.00
N LEU A 426 28.40 19.37 28.09
CA LEU A 426 26.96 19.66 28.28
C LEU A 426 26.16 18.38 28.54
N ALA A 427 26.36 17.33 27.75
CA ALA A 427 25.68 16.05 27.93
C ALA A 427 26.05 15.35 29.24
N SER A 428 27.32 15.41 29.65
CA SER A 428 27.79 14.81 30.90
C SER A 428 27.02 15.33 32.13
N ARG A 429 26.57 16.58 32.07
CA ARG A 429 25.84 17.27 33.16
C ARG A 429 24.32 17.04 33.10
N MET A 430 23.80 16.44 32.04
CA MET A 430 22.36 16.10 31.90
C MET A 430 21.99 14.89 32.77
N PRO A 431 20.72 14.75 33.19
CA PRO A 431 20.26 13.53 33.85
C PRO A 431 20.27 12.32 32.89
N PRO A 432 20.25 11.08 33.40
CA PRO A 432 20.35 9.87 32.57
C PRO A 432 19.33 9.77 31.42
N ARG A 433 18.12 10.31 31.56
CA ARG A 433 17.08 10.37 30.54
C ARG A 433 17.08 11.69 29.74
N GLY A 434 18.00 12.59 29.99
CA GLY A 434 17.99 13.94 29.45
C GLY A 434 18.02 13.98 27.91
N LEU A 435 18.91 13.21 27.30
CA LEU A 435 19.00 13.10 25.84
C LEU A 435 17.88 12.24 25.24
N THR A 436 17.41 11.20 25.94
CA THR A 436 16.26 10.38 25.50
C THR A 436 14.99 11.22 25.38
N GLN A 437 14.70 12.03 26.41
CA GLN A 437 13.53 12.91 26.42
C GLN A 437 13.65 13.99 25.34
N ALA A 438 14.81 14.62 25.23
CA ALA A 438 15.04 15.61 24.19
C ALA A 438 14.90 15.00 22.78
N ALA A 439 15.48 13.82 22.52
CA ALA A 439 15.36 13.16 21.22
C ALA A 439 13.89 12.89 20.82
N ALA A 440 13.05 12.48 21.77
CA ALA A 440 11.62 12.27 21.54
C ALA A 440 10.90 13.56 21.13
N GLN A 441 11.30 14.73 21.65
CA GLN A 441 10.77 16.03 21.24
C GLN A 441 11.10 16.36 19.78
N TYR A 442 12.19 15.84 19.24
CA TYR A 442 12.57 16.00 17.84
C TYR A 442 12.09 14.82 16.95
N GLY A 443 11.22 13.95 17.47
CA GLY A 443 10.66 12.83 16.75
C GLY A 443 11.54 11.59 16.66
N ILE A 444 12.65 11.54 17.40
CA ILE A 444 13.56 10.38 17.46
C ILE A 444 13.22 9.51 18.68
N GLY A 445 12.86 8.25 18.44
CA GLY A 445 12.46 7.28 19.47
C GLY A 445 11.01 6.83 19.43
N PRO A 446 10.03 7.71 19.16
CA PRO A 446 8.67 7.26 18.87
C PRO A 446 8.59 6.41 17.62
N ASP A 447 7.65 5.45 17.61
CA ASP A 447 7.33 4.66 16.42
C ASP A 447 6.24 5.37 15.60
N TYR A 448 6.40 5.33 14.28
CA TYR A 448 5.48 5.91 13.30
C TYR A 448 4.98 4.80 12.38
N ASN A 449 3.70 4.43 12.54
CA ASN A 449 3.04 3.51 11.62
C ASN A 449 2.42 4.33 10.48
N ILE A 450 3.16 4.47 9.40
CA ILE A 450 2.79 5.24 8.20
C ILE A 450 2.39 4.24 7.12
N GLU A 451 1.18 4.35 6.60
CA GLU A 451 0.73 3.45 5.54
C GLU A 451 1.60 3.61 4.27
N GLY A 452 2.05 2.49 3.73
CA GLY A 452 2.87 2.43 2.51
C GLY A 452 4.37 2.65 2.71
N ILE A 453 4.86 2.81 3.96
CA ILE A 453 6.29 2.96 4.25
C ILE A 453 6.64 2.45 5.65
N ASP A 454 7.60 1.55 5.72
CA ASP A 454 8.18 1.11 6.98
C ASP A 454 9.22 2.11 7.48
N THR A 455 9.14 2.50 8.75
CA THR A 455 10.04 3.49 9.35
C THR A 455 10.55 3.09 10.73
N ILE A 456 11.76 3.49 11.04
CA ILE A 456 12.33 3.52 12.38
C ILE A 456 12.97 4.89 12.56
N SER A 457 12.52 5.69 13.51
CA SER A 457 13.07 7.04 13.73
C SER A 457 14.45 7.02 14.37
N GLY A 458 14.68 6.10 15.30
CA GLY A 458 15.96 5.96 15.99
C GLY A 458 15.80 5.40 17.40
N SER A 459 16.94 5.29 18.09
CA SER A 459 17.03 4.84 19.47
C SER A 459 18.03 5.67 20.27
N VAL A 460 17.56 6.29 21.33
CA VAL A 460 18.38 7.06 22.28
C VAL A 460 18.09 6.54 23.69
N PRO A 461 18.73 5.43 24.09
CA PRO A 461 18.43 4.81 25.38
C PRO A 461 18.88 5.68 26.55
N PRO A 462 18.22 5.61 27.74
CA PRO A 462 18.67 6.27 28.95
C PRO A 462 20.06 5.78 29.37
N THR A 463 20.97 6.72 29.68
CA THR A 463 22.38 6.40 29.95
C THR A 463 22.83 6.86 31.33
N VAL A 464 22.97 5.93 32.25
CA VAL A 464 23.49 6.19 33.63
C VAL A 464 25.01 6.39 33.62
N ASN A 465 25.71 5.64 32.77
CA ASN A 465 27.17 5.70 32.67
C ASN A 465 27.62 7.06 32.13
N LEU A 466 28.53 7.72 32.86
CA LEU A 466 29.01 9.06 32.49
C LEU A 466 29.74 9.07 31.15
N THR A 467 30.60 8.08 30.88
CA THR A 467 31.35 7.98 29.62
C THR A 467 30.42 7.82 28.44
N GLU A 468 29.45 6.88 28.50
CA GLU A 468 28.47 6.66 27.46
C GLU A 468 27.62 7.94 27.21
N ARG A 469 27.13 8.58 28.29
CA ARG A 469 26.36 9.82 28.16
C ARG A 469 27.14 10.97 27.51
N THR A 470 28.45 11.02 27.81
CA THR A 470 29.38 11.95 27.17
C THR A 470 29.47 11.71 25.68
N GLU A 471 29.60 10.45 25.26
CA GLU A 471 29.64 10.07 23.83
C GLU A 471 28.29 10.26 23.12
N ASP A 472 27.18 9.95 23.78
CA ASP A 472 25.83 10.19 23.29
C ASP A 472 25.63 11.68 22.97
N GLY A 473 26.25 12.60 23.73
CA GLY A 473 26.12 14.05 23.57
C GLY A 473 26.60 14.61 22.22
N PHE A 474 27.49 13.91 21.55
CA PHE A 474 27.91 14.28 20.19
C PHE A 474 27.57 13.21 19.13
N GLY A 475 26.56 12.35 19.46
CA GLY A 475 25.97 11.40 18.53
C GLY A 475 26.81 10.16 18.25
N GLN A 476 27.65 9.78 19.21
CA GLN A 476 28.37 8.52 19.26
C GLN A 476 27.74 7.64 20.36
N GLY A 477 28.46 6.72 20.91
CA GLY A 477 27.98 5.88 22.02
C GLY A 477 26.84 4.94 21.58
N LYS A 478 25.67 5.07 22.24
CA LYS A 478 24.50 4.20 22.01
C LYS A 478 23.41 4.85 21.16
N VAL A 479 23.62 6.08 20.72
CA VAL A 479 22.65 6.80 19.87
C VAL A 479 22.70 6.23 18.46
N LEU A 480 21.55 5.75 17.99
CA LEU A 480 21.36 5.27 16.63
C LEU A 480 20.12 5.96 16.02
N VAL A 481 20.23 6.42 14.79
CA VAL A 481 19.13 7.10 14.07
C VAL A 481 19.08 6.67 12.61
N SER A 482 17.90 6.76 12.02
CA SER A 482 17.76 6.61 10.57
C SER A 482 17.88 7.97 9.87
N PRO A 483 18.14 8.00 8.54
CA PRO A 483 17.99 9.21 7.75
C PRO A 483 16.59 9.84 7.89
N PHE A 484 15.53 9.03 7.95
CA PHE A 484 14.17 9.48 8.22
C PHE A 484 14.05 10.20 9.58
N GLY A 485 14.56 9.61 10.65
CA GLY A 485 14.52 10.23 11.99
C GLY A 485 15.28 11.56 12.06
N MET A 486 16.42 11.65 11.35
CA MET A 486 17.17 12.90 11.28
C MET A 486 16.49 13.96 10.40
N ALA A 487 15.81 13.56 9.31
CA ALA A 487 14.99 14.47 8.52
C ALA A 487 13.82 15.02 9.34
N LEU A 488 13.19 14.17 10.16
CA LEU A 488 12.12 14.57 11.08
C LEU A 488 12.61 15.54 12.16
N ALA A 489 13.82 15.33 12.70
CA ALA A 489 14.43 16.26 13.64
C ALA A 489 14.69 17.64 12.99
N ALA A 490 15.16 17.69 11.75
CA ALA A 490 15.31 18.94 11.00
C ALA A 490 13.95 19.61 10.73
N ALA A 491 12.93 18.82 10.36
CA ALA A 491 11.57 19.30 10.15
C ALA A 491 10.98 19.91 11.43
N THR A 492 11.28 19.30 12.59
CA THR A 492 10.87 19.82 13.90
C THR A 492 11.43 21.23 14.15
N VAL A 493 12.72 21.46 13.87
CA VAL A 493 13.31 22.80 14.01
C VAL A 493 12.73 23.77 12.99
N ALA A 494 12.49 23.33 11.75
CA ALA A 494 11.91 24.16 10.71
C ALA A 494 10.46 24.59 11.03
N ALA A 495 9.60 23.66 11.43
CA ALA A 495 8.20 23.91 11.76
C ALA A 495 8.00 24.57 13.14
N GLY A 496 8.88 24.28 14.11
CA GLY A 496 8.70 24.63 15.52
C GLY A 496 7.95 23.59 16.33
N HIS A 497 7.58 22.50 15.74
CA HIS A 497 6.97 21.31 16.34
C HIS A 497 7.28 20.10 15.46
N THR A 498 7.23 18.91 16.03
CA THR A 498 7.42 17.68 15.23
C THR A 498 6.21 17.45 14.34
N PRO A 499 6.34 17.56 13.01
CA PRO A 499 5.23 17.25 12.11
C PRO A 499 4.85 15.78 12.18
N VAL A 500 3.61 15.46 11.84
CA VAL A 500 3.15 14.07 11.67
C VAL A 500 3.53 13.62 10.27
N PRO A 501 4.50 12.71 10.10
CA PRO A 501 4.94 12.29 8.77
C PRO A 501 3.82 11.49 8.09
N ARG A 502 3.62 11.67 6.79
CA ARG A 502 2.60 10.97 5.99
C ARG A 502 3.09 10.74 4.57
N LEU A 503 2.62 9.65 3.97
CA LEU A 503 2.97 9.29 2.59
C LEU A 503 1.74 9.26 1.67
N ILE A 504 0.62 8.66 2.09
CA ILE A 504 -0.60 8.54 1.28
C ILE A 504 -1.58 9.64 1.69
N GLU A 505 -2.13 10.38 0.74
CA GLU A 505 -3.13 11.41 1.00
C GLU A 505 -4.38 10.83 1.67
N GLY A 506 -4.90 11.56 2.66
CA GLY A 506 -6.08 11.15 3.41
C GLY A 506 -5.85 10.03 4.42
N ARG A 507 -4.60 9.55 4.58
CA ARG A 507 -4.24 8.54 5.59
C ARG A 507 -3.60 9.20 6.80
N GLU A 508 -4.00 8.75 7.98
CA GLU A 508 -3.44 9.21 9.24
C GLU A 508 -2.31 8.28 9.68
N THR A 509 -1.25 8.87 10.24
CA THR A 509 -0.14 8.13 10.83
C THR A 509 -0.43 7.87 12.29
N GLU A 510 -0.36 6.62 12.71
CA GLU A 510 -0.40 6.26 14.12
C GLU A 510 0.98 6.44 14.75
N ILE A 511 1.04 7.15 15.87
CA ILE A 511 2.29 7.41 16.57
C ILE A 511 2.22 6.83 17.97
N THR A 512 3.21 5.99 18.33
CA THR A 512 3.32 5.40 19.66
C THR A 512 4.61 5.87 20.35
N GLY A 513 4.52 6.20 21.62
CA GLY A 513 5.63 6.70 22.42
C GLY A 513 5.38 8.10 23.02
N GLU A 514 6.19 8.46 24.00
CA GLU A 514 6.14 9.79 24.64
C GLU A 514 6.64 10.86 23.65
N ARG A 515 5.90 11.94 23.54
CA ARG A 515 6.23 13.05 22.64
C ARG A 515 5.74 14.37 23.23
N GLU A 516 6.68 15.18 23.71
CA GLU A 516 6.40 16.56 24.15
C GLU A 516 6.87 17.54 23.07
N PRO A 517 6.20 18.66 22.86
CA PRO A 517 6.65 19.66 21.89
C PRO A 517 7.95 20.33 22.38
N VAL A 518 8.82 20.68 21.41
CA VAL A 518 10.00 21.52 21.67
C VAL A 518 9.53 22.94 22.00
N ALA A 519 10.09 23.57 23.01
CA ALA A 519 9.76 24.94 23.35
C ALA A 519 10.17 25.93 22.25
N ALA A 520 9.34 26.95 22.02
CA ALA A 520 9.54 27.90 20.92
C ALA A 520 10.85 28.70 21.01
N ASP A 521 11.33 29.02 22.22
CA ASP A 521 12.59 29.72 22.46
C ASP A 521 13.81 28.83 22.15
N VAL A 522 13.69 27.51 22.36
CA VAL A 522 14.71 26.51 21.96
C VAL A 522 14.83 26.50 20.44
N VAL A 523 13.71 26.37 19.73
CA VAL A 523 13.69 26.37 18.25
C VAL A 523 14.24 27.70 17.70
N ASN A 524 13.81 28.83 18.25
CA ASN A 524 14.28 30.15 17.84
C ASN A 524 15.78 30.34 18.09
N SER A 525 16.34 29.65 19.08
CA SER A 525 17.78 29.64 19.37
C SER A 525 18.55 28.74 18.41
N LEU A 526 18.01 27.57 18.05
CA LEU A 526 18.66 26.60 17.15
C LEU A 526 18.74 27.09 15.69
N ARG A 527 17.69 27.73 15.18
CA ARG A 527 17.62 28.20 13.78
C ARG A 527 18.83 29.07 13.37
N PRO A 528 19.21 30.14 14.11
CA PRO A 528 20.41 30.92 13.77
C PRO A 528 21.71 30.12 13.98
N MET A 529 21.78 29.22 14.94
CA MET A 529 22.96 28.36 15.14
C MET A 529 23.15 27.41 13.94
N MET A 530 22.07 26.81 13.43
CA MET A 530 22.10 25.97 12.23
C MET A 530 22.46 26.77 10.97
N ARG A 531 22.03 28.04 10.86
CA ARG A 531 22.47 28.93 9.76
C ARG A 531 23.98 29.21 9.85
N LEU A 532 24.51 29.42 11.05
CA LEU A 532 25.93 29.70 11.26
C LEU A 532 26.83 28.53 10.81
N VAL A 533 26.36 27.28 10.87
CA VAL A 533 27.08 26.12 10.30
C VAL A 533 27.34 26.27 8.81
N VAL A 534 26.38 26.85 8.09
CA VAL A 534 26.46 27.06 6.63
C VAL A 534 27.26 28.33 6.31
N THR A 535 27.04 29.45 7.01
CA THR A 535 27.71 30.71 6.69
C THR A 535 29.16 30.79 7.16
N ASN A 536 29.46 30.26 8.36
CA ASN A 536 30.76 30.40 9.01
C ASN A 536 31.31 29.09 9.61
N GLY A 537 30.65 27.95 9.35
CA GLY A 537 30.98 26.66 9.95
C GLY A 537 31.47 25.62 8.95
N THR A 538 31.03 24.38 9.20
CA THR A 538 31.50 23.18 8.50
C THR A 538 30.77 22.87 7.19
N ALA A 539 29.71 23.63 6.81
CA ALA A 539 28.92 23.41 5.60
C ALA A 539 28.92 24.63 4.63
N LYS A 540 30.05 25.31 4.50
CA LYS A 540 30.17 26.54 3.67
C LYS A 540 29.85 26.33 2.20
N ASP A 541 29.99 25.13 1.66
CA ASP A 541 29.66 24.80 0.28
C ASP A 541 28.16 24.98 -0.03
N LEU A 542 27.29 25.05 1.00
CA LEU A 542 25.86 25.30 0.88
C LEU A 542 25.47 26.79 1.01
N ASP A 543 26.40 27.72 1.27
CA ASP A 543 26.05 29.13 1.48
C ASP A 543 25.41 29.77 0.24
N GLY A 544 25.76 29.30 -0.97
CA GLY A 544 25.14 29.73 -2.23
C GLY A 544 23.81 29.06 -2.58
N ALA A 545 23.34 28.07 -1.81
CA ALA A 545 22.14 27.28 -2.10
C ALA A 545 20.86 27.83 -1.42
N GLY A 546 20.81 29.12 -1.09
CA GLY A 546 19.71 29.79 -0.40
C GLY A 546 19.84 29.78 1.13
N ASP A 547 18.73 29.99 1.86
CA ASP A 547 18.74 30.02 3.34
C ASP A 547 18.79 28.60 3.93
N VAL A 548 19.81 27.83 3.55
CA VAL A 548 20.04 26.50 4.13
C VAL A 548 20.50 26.63 5.57
N ARG A 549 19.91 25.84 6.44
CA ARG A 549 20.23 25.73 7.87
C ARG A 549 20.41 24.26 8.23
N GLY A 550 21.49 23.89 8.91
CA GLY A 550 21.73 22.48 9.19
C GLY A 550 22.93 22.21 10.07
N LYS A 551 23.30 20.95 10.11
CA LYS A 551 24.44 20.45 10.87
C LYS A 551 25.12 19.31 10.11
N THR A 552 26.44 19.39 9.99
CA THR A 552 27.28 18.29 9.50
C THR A 552 27.52 17.24 10.58
N GLY A 553 27.68 16.00 10.17
CA GLY A 553 28.03 14.89 11.03
C GLY A 553 29.10 14.01 10.40
N GLU A 554 30.07 13.63 11.22
CA GLU A 554 30.99 12.55 10.93
C GLU A 554 30.86 11.57 12.11
N ALA A 555 30.48 10.33 11.82
CA ALA A 555 30.29 9.31 12.85
C ALA A 555 31.30 8.19 12.65
N GLU A 556 32.25 8.10 13.57
CA GLU A 556 33.34 7.13 13.50
C GLU A 556 32.87 5.72 13.82
N PHE A 557 33.40 4.74 13.10
CA PHE A 557 33.28 3.31 13.39
C PHE A 557 34.60 2.59 13.07
N ALA A 558 34.72 1.31 13.44
CA ALA A 558 35.92 0.54 13.15
C ALA A 558 36.15 0.45 11.62
N GLY A 559 37.15 1.18 11.12
CA GLY A 559 37.53 1.18 9.71
C GLY A 559 37.08 2.38 8.89
N GLY A 560 36.44 3.40 9.48
CA GLY A 560 36.04 4.60 8.76
C GLY A 560 35.08 5.51 9.51
N SER A 561 34.36 6.33 8.76
CA SER A 561 33.30 7.16 9.31
C SER A 561 32.15 7.32 8.34
N HIS A 562 30.93 7.51 8.86
CA HIS A 562 29.74 7.89 8.10
C HIS A 562 29.77 9.40 7.83
N SER A 563 29.35 9.80 6.63
CA SER A 563 29.20 11.20 6.25
C SER A 563 27.74 11.62 6.31
N TRP A 564 27.42 12.63 7.14
CA TRP A 564 26.09 13.12 7.36
C TRP A 564 25.94 14.61 7.12
N PHE A 565 24.78 15.01 6.60
CA PHE A 565 24.25 16.36 6.71
C PHE A 565 22.74 16.32 6.97
N THR A 566 22.28 17.10 7.95
CA THR A 566 20.87 17.20 8.32
C THR A 566 20.48 18.65 8.47
N GLY A 567 19.37 19.07 7.86
CA GLY A 567 18.95 20.46 7.89
C GLY A 567 17.68 20.73 7.10
N TYR A 568 17.45 21.99 6.78
CA TYR A 568 16.29 22.44 6.02
C TYR A 568 16.57 23.70 5.22
N ARG A 569 15.75 23.95 4.19
CA ARG A 569 15.65 25.19 3.42
C ARG A 569 14.18 25.51 3.18
N GLY A 570 13.69 26.65 3.72
CA GLY A 570 12.26 26.99 3.63
C GLY A 570 11.39 25.87 4.19
N ASP A 571 10.44 25.40 3.38
CA ASP A 571 9.50 24.31 3.76
C ASP A 571 9.97 22.93 3.26
N MET A 572 11.28 22.69 3.29
CA MET A 572 11.89 21.42 2.90
C MET A 572 12.99 21.05 3.91
N ALA A 573 12.73 20.02 4.72
CA ALA A 573 13.69 19.43 5.66
C ALA A 573 14.27 18.13 5.09
N PHE A 574 15.55 17.89 5.30
CA PHE A 574 16.26 16.78 4.69
C PHE A 574 17.34 16.21 5.61
N SER A 575 17.64 14.94 5.39
CA SER A 575 18.81 14.27 5.92
C SER A 575 19.50 13.48 4.84
N ALA A 576 20.80 13.66 4.70
CA ALA A 576 21.68 13.00 3.74
C ALA A 576 22.72 12.16 4.49
N LEU A 577 22.88 10.89 4.08
CA LEU A 577 23.83 9.95 4.66
C LEU A 577 24.61 9.21 3.57
N ILE A 578 25.95 9.10 3.74
CA ILE A 578 26.79 8.17 3.00
C ILE A 578 27.47 7.24 4.01
N VAL A 579 27.12 5.96 3.98
CA VAL A 579 27.70 4.95 4.86
C VAL A 579 29.16 4.73 4.52
N GLY A 580 30.04 4.87 5.52
CA GLY A 580 31.49 4.83 5.29
C GLY A 580 32.00 5.94 4.35
N GLY A 581 31.25 7.05 4.27
CA GLY A 581 31.55 8.17 3.37
C GLY A 581 32.86 8.90 3.71
N GLY A 582 33.30 8.85 4.96
CA GLY A 582 34.44 9.60 5.44
C GLY A 582 34.00 11.01 5.88
N SER A 583 34.68 12.05 5.37
CA SER A 583 34.37 13.45 5.73
C SER A 583 32.92 13.84 5.47
N SER A 584 32.35 14.60 6.39
CA SER A 584 30.98 15.18 6.24
C SER A 584 30.81 16.05 4.99
N GLU A 585 31.88 16.53 4.37
CA GLU A 585 31.85 17.28 3.13
C GLU A 585 31.19 16.52 1.98
N TYR A 586 31.30 15.18 1.96
CA TYR A 586 30.67 14.37 0.90
C TYR A 586 29.15 14.40 0.98
N ALA A 587 28.56 14.31 2.18
CA ALA A 587 27.11 14.47 2.35
C ALA A 587 26.65 15.91 2.06
N VAL A 588 27.47 16.91 2.39
CA VAL A 588 27.21 18.32 2.03
C VAL A 588 27.17 18.50 0.51
N ARG A 589 28.14 17.95 -0.24
CA ARG A 589 28.18 18.02 -1.71
C ARG A 589 27.04 17.25 -2.36
N MET A 590 26.71 16.06 -1.83
CA MET A 590 25.58 15.26 -2.30
C MET A 590 24.28 16.04 -2.17
N LEU A 591 24.02 16.62 -0.99
CA LEU A 591 22.85 17.46 -0.78
C LEU A 591 22.85 18.72 -1.66
N LYS A 592 24.02 19.35 -1.85
CA LYS A 592 24.14 20.50 -2.76
C LYS A 592 23.71 20.13 -4.17
N GLY A 593 24.12 18.96 -4.67
CA GLY A 593 23.69 18.43 -5.97
C GLY A 593 22.17 18.36 -6.08
N MET A 594 21.50 17.78 -5.09
CA MET A 594 20.03 17.76 -5.04
C MET A 594 19.43 19.17 -5.09
N LEU A 595 19.93 20.09 -4.24
CA LEU A 595 19.38 21.46 -4.14
C LEU A 595 19.60 22.30 -5.41
N ASP A 596 20.71 22.08 -6.12
CA ASP A 596 21.05 22.79 -7.36
C ASP A 596 20.19 22.30 -8.56
N GLU A 597 19.66 21.08 -8.52
CA GLU A 597 18.81 20.52 -9.57
C GLU A 597 17.35 20.98 -9.46
N LEU A 598 16.92 21.39 -8.25
CA LEU A 598 15.56 21.87 -8.05
C LEU A 598 15.31 23.21 -8.76
N PRO A 599 14.07 23.46 -9.24
CA PRO A 599 13.70 24.74 -9.84
C PRO A 599 14.00 25.92 -8.90
N PRO A 600 14.41 27.08 -9.44
CA PRO A 600 14.70 28.25 -8.63
C PRO A 600 13.49 28.65 -7.76
N GLY A 601 13.72 28.82 -6.45
CA GLY A 601 12.67 29.18 -5.49
C GLY A 601 11.74 28.06 -5.10
N TYR A 602 12.01 26.83 -5.51
CA TYR A 602 11.21 25.66 -5.11
C TYR A 602 11.24 25.46 -3.58
N LEU A 603 10.07 25.59 -2.92
CA LEU A 603 9.90 25.49 -1.46
C LEU A 603 10.92 26.32 -0.65
N ALA A 604 11.35 27.47 -1.17
CA ALA A 604 12.33 28.37 -0.53
C ALA A 604 11.70 29.25 0.57
#